data_1194c7dbc2e5e7144ee106d09b60743b
#
_entry.id   1194c7dbc2e5e7144ee106d09b60743b
#
_cell.length_a   1.000
_cell.length_b   1.000
_cell.length_c   1.000
_cell.angle_alpha   90.00
_cell.angle_beta   90.00
_cell.angle_gamma   90.00
#
_symmetry.space_group_name_H-M   'P 1'
#
loop_
_entity.id
_entity.type
_entity.pdbx_description
1 polymer ?
#
loop_
_entity_poly.entity_id
_entity_poly.type
_entity_poly.pdbx_seq_one_letter_code
_entity_poly.pdbx_strand_id
1 'polypeptide(L)'
;VYMVQGNHDPAESWRAGLSMPDNVHVFSDTQVQRFPLMVNNIEVGGVYGISCGHGNEQSNFAAQYKAFERDEFSLAVMHGTVGSSVGSEHHDVTGPCNLTDIMQGAMDYWALGHIHKSQVISEDPMVVYAGNPQGLHRKESGAKGCYMVNVSHNGHCELEFIETSAIRFEDIKIDIAGIQTERELLDLLSHKKQSLRKKYNKNTLVSVHLVGTGPMHRLCVDESVRKLWLRETQAEEKSKSIFVMPYRMIAKTRPTVNLAERRLLSDMVGDYLRAYDETVTDIEVVRQILVDRPESKRLGSYLDLLSDDVLKRVMERSEMEGVTVLMGVNDEH
;
A
#
# COMPACT_ATOMS: atom_id res chain seq x y z
N VAL A 1 -29.13 -7.97 -6.40
CA VAL A 1 -27.66 -7.99 -6.33
C VAL A 1 -27.11 -8.40 -7.67
N TYR A 2 -26.10 -7.68 -8.20
CA TYR A 2 -25.39 -8.02 -9.44
C TYR A 2 -23.96 -8.38 -9.07
N MET A 3 -23.46 -9.52 -9.56
CA MET A 3 -22.19 -10.08 -9.12
C MET A 3 -21.39 -10.64 -10.29
N VAL A 4 -20.13 -10.25 -10.38
CA VAL A 4 -19.11 -10.92 -11.21
C VAL A 4 -18.19 -11.74 -10.31
N GLN A 5 -17.72 -12.87 -10.81
CA GLN A 5 -16.72 -13.69 -10.17
C GLN A 5 -15.31 -13.23 -10.60
N GLY A 6 -14.35 -13.33 -9.68
CA GLY A 6 -12.97 -12.95 -9.91
C GLY A 6 -12.06 -14.15 -10.19
N ASN A 7 -10.76 -13.87 -10.39
CA ASN A 7 -9.76 -14.89 -10.67
C ASN A 7 -9.50 -15.86 -9.48
N HIS A 8 -9.83 -15.47 -8.24
CA HIS A 8 -9.73 -16.33 -7.06
C HIS A 8 -10.99 -17.13 -6.77
N ASP A 9 -12.10 -16.83 -7.41
CA ASP A 9 -13.38 -17.55 -7.31
C ASP A 9 -14.07 -17.68 -8.68
N PRO A 10 -13.39 -18.28 -9.68
CA PRO A 10 -13.92 -18.35 -11.04
C PRO A 10 -15.23 -19.15 -11.13
N ALA A 11 -15.94 -18.99 -12.24
CA ALA A 11 -17.30 -19.52 -12.42
C ALA A 11 -17.45 -21.02 -12.13
N GLU A 12 -16.41 -21.81 -12.39
CA GLU A 12 -16.35 -23.25 -12.14
C GLU A 12 -15.89 -23.62 -10.72
N SER A 13 -15.78 -22.65 -9.81
CA SER A 13 -15.35 -22.87 -8.43
C SER A 13 -16.42 -23.56 -7.57
N TRP A 14 -16.15 -23.71 -6.27
CA TRP A 14 -17.04 -24.33 -5.26
C TRP A 14 -18.49 -23.77 -5.26
N ARG A 15 -18.74 -22.60 -5.85
CA ARG A 15 -20.08 -21.99 -5.97
C ARG A 15 -20.93 -22.63 -7.06
N ALA A 16 -20.37 -23.40 -7.99
CA ALA A 16 -21.11 -24.01 -9.08
C ALA A 16 -22.30 -24.91 -8.63
N GLY A 17 -22.31 -25.35 -7.37
CA GLY A 17 -23.38 -26.13 -6.77
C GLY A 17 -24.36 -25.33 -5.88
N LEU A 18 -24.19 -24.00 -5.74
CA LEU A 18 -25.04 -23.18 -4.88
C LEU A 18 -26.18 -22.55 -5.68
N SER A 19 -27.43 -22.77 -5.24
CA SER A 19 -28.58 -22.05 -5.73
C SER A 19 -28.57 -20.64 -5.13
N MET A 20 -28.50 -19.62 -5.98
CA MET A 20 -28.61 -18.23 -5.55
C MET A 20 -30.09 -17.83 -5.42
N PRO A 21 -30.43 -16.89 -4.49
CA PRO A 21 -31.75 -16.29 -4.42
C PRO A 21 -32.12 -15.59 -5.73
N ASP A 22 -33.41 -15.50 -6.05
CA ASP A 22 -33.92 -14.92 -7.32
C ASP A 22 -33.49 -13.46 -7.55
N ASN A 23 -33.17 -12.73 -6.48
CA ASN A 23 -32.70 -11.34 -6.54
C ASN A 23 -31.16 -11.21 -6.65
N VAL A 24 -30.45 -12.31 -6.88
CA VAL A 24 -28.99 -12.33 -7.10
C VAL A 24 -28.69 -12.78 -8.53
N HIS A 25 -28.16 -11.87 -9.32
CA HIS A 25 -27.80 -12.11 -10.71
C HIS A 25 -26.27 -12.26 -10.80
N VAL A 26 -25.81 -13.44 -11.15
CA VAL A 26 -24.41 -13.74 -11.39
C VAL A 26 -24.14 -13.72 -12.89
N PHE A 27 -23.20 -12.90 -13.33
CA PHE A 27 -22.88 -12.80 -14.75
C PHE A 27 -22.10 -14.03 -15.24
N SER A 28 -22.36 -14.42 -16.51
CA SER A 28 -21.63 -15.48 -17.18
C SER A 28 -20.14 -15.08 -17.41
N ASP A 29 -19.30 -16.07 -17.62
CA ASP A 29 -17.89 -15.93 -18.00
C ASP A 29 -17.64 -16.02 -19.51
N THR A 30 -18.69 -16.23 -20.32
CA THR A 30 -18.57 -16.43 -21.77
C THR A 30 -18.72 -15.15 -22.59
N GLN A 31 -19.60 -14.24 -22.13
CA GLN A 31 -19.88 -12.97 -22.80
C GLN A 31 -20.47 -11.96 -21.82
N VAL A 32 -20.35 -10.68 -22.15
CA VAL A 32 -21.01 -9.62 -21.41
C VAL A 32 -22.53 -9.84 -21.47
N GLN A 33 -23.15 -9.91 -20.30
CA GLN A 33 -24.61 -9.98 -20.15
C GLN A 33 -25.14 -8.64 -19.67
N ARG A 34 -26.40 -8.34 -20.01
CA ARG A 34 -27.16 -7.19 -19.51
C ARG A 34 -28.35 -7.67 -18.71
N PHE A 35 -28.50 -7.12 -17.50
CA PHE A 35 -29.74 -7.21 -16.71
C PHE A 35 -30.40 -5.82 -16.61
N PRO A 36 -31.74 -5.76 -16.63
CA PRO A 36 -32.44 -4.48 -16.49
C PRO A 36 -32.21 -3.87 -15.11
N LEU A 37 -31.92 -2.56 -15.09
CA LEU A 37 -31.86 -1.77 -13.85
C LEU A 37 -33.27 -1.25 -13.56
N MET A 38 -33.89 -1.78 -12.52
CA MET A 38 -35.29 -1.46 -12.16
C MET A 38 -35.34 -0.50 -10.98
N VAL A 39 -36.09 0.58 -11.13
CA VAL A 39 -36.43 1.51 -10.04
C VAL A 39 -37.95 1.64 -9.98
N ASN A 40 -38.56 1.30 -8.86
CA ASN A 40 -40.02 1.31 -8.68
C ASN A 40 -40.78 0.56 -9.79
N ASN A 41 -40.28 -0.60 -10.22
CA ASN A 41 -40.79 -1.43 -11.32
C ASN A 41 -40.74 -0.77 -12.73
N ILE A 42 -39.96 0.29 -12.89
CA ILE A 42 -39.67 0.92 -14.19
C ILE A 42 -38.21 0.59 -14.54
N GLU A 43 -38.00 0.13 -15.76
CA GLU A 43 -36.67 -0.05 -16.29
C GLU A 43 -36.06 1.32 -16.65
N VAL A 44 -34.97 1.69 -15.94
CA VAL A 44 -34.28 2.98 -16.12
C VAL A 44 -32.90 2.81 -16.74
N GLY A 45 -32.51 1.58 -17.05
CA GLY A 45 -31.17 1.34 -17.65
C GLY A 45 -30.75 -0.11 -17.56
N GLY A 46 -29.45 -0.36 -17.68
CA GLY A 46 -28.86 -1.68 -17.69
C GLY A 46 -27.68 -1.84 -16.75
N VAL A 47 -27.57 -3.03 -16.16
CA VAL A 47 -26.38 -3.48 -15.44
C VAL A 47 -25.70 -4.55 -16.29
N TYR A 48 -24.45 -4.30 -16.63
CA TYR A 48 -23.63 -5.11 -17.54
C TYR A 48 -22.51 -5.79 -16.78
N GLY A 49 -22.19 -7.03 -17.11
CA GLY A 49 -21.09 -7.73 -16.46
C GLY A 49 -20.62 -8.96 -17.22
N ILE A 50 -19.39 -9.35 -16.95
CA ILE A 50 -18.79 -10.61 -17.33
C ILE A 50 -17.89 -11.11 -16.19
N SER A 51 -18.01 -12.39 -15.87
CA SER A 51 -17.18 -13.04 -14.82
C SER A 51 -15.85 -13.52 -15.37
N CYS A 52 -14.88 -13.69 -14.49
CA CYS A 52 -13.68 -14.47 -14.79
C CYS A 52 -14.04 -15.97 -14.80
N GLY A 53 -13.57 -16.68 -15.82
CA GLY A 53 -13.61 -18.13 -15.95
C GLY A 53 -12.22 -18.68 -16.22
N HIS A 54 -12.07 -20.00 -16.21
CA HIS A 54 -10.81 -20.62 -16.55
C HIS A 54 -10.42 -20.32 -17.99
N GLY A 55 -9.24 -19.70 -18.18
CA GLY A 55 -8.64 -19.43 -19.48
C GLY A 55 -9.03 -18.09 -20.13
N ASN A 56 -9.87 -17.26 -19.48
CA ASN A 56 -10.18 -15.91 -19.97
C ASN A 56 -9.55 -14.77 -19.14
N GLU A 57 -8.76 -15.10 -18.12
CA GLU A 57 -8.20 -14.12 -17.16
C GLU A 57 -7.31 -13.06 -17.85
N GLN A 58 -6.74 -13.38 -19.00
CA GLN A 58 -5.90 -12.47 -19.79
C GLN A 58 -6.68 -11.71 -20.88
N SER A 59 -8.00 -11.90 -20.95
CA SER A 59 -8.85 -11.23 -21.94
C SER A 59 -9.10 -9.78 -21.56
N ASN A 60 -9.11 -8.88 -22.54
CA ASN A 60 -9.59 -7.52 -22.34
C ASN A 60 -11.13 -7.51 -22.25
N PHE A 61 -11.65 -7.62 -21.03
CA PHE A 61 -13.08 -7.62 -20.81
C PHE A 61 -13.71 -6.27 -21.16
N ALA A 62 -13.05 -5.16 -20.84
CA ALA A 62 -13.59 -3.82 -21.05
C ALA A 62 -13.99 -3.57 -22.51
N ALA A 63 -13.22 -4.08 -23.46
CA ALA A 63 -13.51 -3.94 -24.90
C ALA A 63 -14.78 -4.66 -25.36
N GLN A 64 -15.35 -5.55 -24.53
CA GLN A 64 -16.58 -6.28 -24.86
C GLN A 64 -17.86 -5.57 -24.39
N TYR A 65 -17.74 -4.55 -23.52
CA TYR A 65 -18.88 -3.80 -23.02
C TYR A 65 -19.38 -2.83 -24.09
N LYS A 66 -20.70 -2.78 -24.26
CA LYS A 66 -21.38 -1.84 -25.13
C LYS A 66 -22.72 -1.49 -24.52
N ALA A 67 -22.93 -0.22 -24.19
CA ALA A 67 -24.19 0.28 -23.69
C ALA A 67 -25.30 0.15 -24.73
N PHE A 68 -26.50 -0.16 -24.28
CA PHE A 68 -27.67 -0.18 -25.15
C PHE A 68 -28.24 1.25 -25.28
N GLU A 69 -28.51 1.67 -26.50
CA GLU A 69 -28.88 3.06 -26.82
C GLU A 69 -30.14 3.58 -26.04
N ARG A 70 -30.98 2.69 -25.53
CA ARG A 70 -32.19 3.05 -24.78
C ARG A 70 -31.99 3.11 -23.27
N ASP A 71 -30.82 2.74 -22.76
CA ASP A 71 -30.54 2.84 -21.34
C ASP A 71 -30.34 4.30 -20.96
N GLU A 72 -31.14 4.78 -19.99
CA GLU A 72 -30.98 6.11 -19.39
C GLU A 72 -29.74 6.15 -18.50
N PHE A 73 -29.33 4.97 -17.95
CA PHE A 73 -28.13 4.78 -17.16
C PHE A 73 -27.55 3.39 -17.37
N SER A 74 -26.25 3.33 -17.66
CA SER A 74 -25.51 2.10 -17.96
C SER A 74 -24.44 1.85 -16.91
N LEU A 75 -24.58 0.77 -16.14
CA LEU A 75 -23.64 0.39 -15.09
C LEU A 75 -22.86 -0.87 -15.48
N ALA A 76 -21.53 -0.78 -15.55
CA ALA A 76 -20.66 -1.92 -15.76
C ALA A 76 -20.15 -2.47 -14.42
N VAL A 77 -20.16 -3.80 -14.28
CA VAL A 77 -19.52 -4.53 -13.17
C VAL A 77 -18.43 -5.40 -13.76
N MET A 78 -17.18 -5.16 -13.39
CA MET A 78 -16.03 -5.86 -13.99
C MET A 78 -14.96 -6.20 -12.93
N HIS A 79 -14.37 -7.38 -13.04
CA HIS A 79 -13.19 -7.76 -12.28
C HIS A 79 -11.98 -7.71 -13.21
N GLY A 80 -11.05 -6.76 -13.00
CA GLY A 80 -9.91 -6.60 -13.90
C GLY A 80 -8.96 -5.48 -13.50
N THR A 81 -7.83 -5.43 -14.21
CA THR A 81 -6.75 -4.47 -14.00
C THR A 81 -6.80 -3.36 -15.03
N VAL A 82 -7.07 -2.13 -14.58
CA VAL A 82 -6.88 -0.92 -15.41
C VAL A 82 -5.44 -0.47 -15.27
N GLY A 83 -4.72 -0.30 -16.40
CA GLY A 83 -3.27 -0.11 -16.44
C GLY A 83 -2.70 1.04 -15.60
N SER A 84 -3.50 2.03 -15.22
CA SER A 84 -3.11 3.16 -14.35
C SER A 84 -3.46 2.98 -12.87
N SER A 85 -4.04 1.84 -12.47
CA SER A 85 -4.48 1.63 -11.10
C SER A 85 -3.32 1.46 -10.12
N VAL A 86 -3.37 2.19 -8.98
CA VAL A 86 -2.38 2.09 -7.91
C VAL A 86 -2.60 0.80 -7.13
N GLY A 87 -1.53 0.01 -6.95
CA GLY A 87 -1.57 -1.28 -6.25
C GLY A 87 -1.70 -2.47 -7.18
N SER A 88 -1.79 -2.26 -8.50
CA SER A 88 -1.79 -3.34 -9.50
C SER A 88 -0.48 -4.14 -9.51
N GLU A 89 0.63 -3.54 -9.10
CA GLU A 89 1.95 -4.17 -8.98
C GLU A 89 2.02 -5.30 -7.93
N HIS A 90 1.00 -5.41 -7.08
CA HIS A 90 0.91 -6.42 -6.03
C HIS A 90 -0.10 -7.53 -6.33
N HIS A 91 -0.74 -7.48 -7.50
CA HIS A 91 -1.75 -8.44 -7.96
C HIS A 91 -1.31 -9.06 -9.29
N ASP A 92 -1.72 -10.31 -9.50
CA ASP A 92 -1.60 -10.92 -10.81
C ASP A 92 -2.47 -10.13 -11.81
N VAL A 93 -1.99 -9.94 -13.01
CA VAL A 93 -2.74 -9.19 -14.03
C VAL A 93 -3.92 -10.03 -14.48
N THR A 94 -5.12 -9.52 -14.24
CA THR A 94 -6.40 -10.17 -14.63
C THR A 94 -7.27 -9.17 -15.36
N GLY A 95 -7.90 -9.60 -16.45
CA GLY A 95 -8.78 -8.73 -17.27
C GLY A 95 -8.10 -7.41 -17.67
N PRO A 96 -6.85 -7.45 -18.24
CA PRO A 96 -6.08 -6.24 -18.50
C PRO A 96 -6.80 -5.34 -19.49
N CYS A 97 -6.94 -4.07 -19.14
CA CYS A 97 -7.49 -3.04 -20.01
C CYS A 97 -6.83 -1.69 -19.75
N ASN A 98 -7.07 -0.74 -20.62
CA ASN A 98 -6.72 0.65 -20.42
C ASN A 98 -7.96 1.55 -20.36
N LEU A 99 -7.78 2.82 -20.02
CA LEU A 99 -8.91 3.75 -19.89
C LEU A 99 -9.62 3.98 -21.23
N THR A 100 -8.90 3.88 -22.35
CA THR A 100 -9.49 4.01 -23.69
C THR A 100 -10.48 2.87 -23.99
N ASP A 101 -10.15 1.64 -23.57
CA ASP A 101 -11.05 0.48 -23.73
C ASP A 101 -12.35 0.70 -22.93
N ILE A 102 -12.23 1.21 -21.70
CA ILE A 102 -13.35 1.56 -20.82
C ILE A 102 -14.25 2.62 -21.49
N MET A 103 -13.66 3.69 -22.02
CA MET A 103 -14.41 4.78 -22.67
C MET A 103 -15.18 4.32 -23.92
N GLN A 104 -14.67 3.34 -24.67
CA GLN A 104 -15.34 2.81 -25.86
C GLN A 104 -16.64 2.06 -25.53
N GLY A 105 -16.79 1.55 -24.29
CA GLY A 105 -17.99 0.86 -23.83
C GLY A 105 -19.21 1.76 -23.64
N ALA A 106 -19.03 3.08 -23.58
CA ALA A 106 -20.05 4.11 -23.35
C ALA A 106 -20.92 3.84 -22.12
N MET A 107 -20.32 3.30 -21.04
CA MET A 107 -20.98 3.10 -19.75
C MET A 107 -20.84 4.36 -18.89
N ASP A 108 -21.87 4.70 -18.12
CA ASP A 108 -21.89 5.88 -17.24
C ASP A 108 -21.11 5.62 -15.95
N TYR A 109 -21.16 4.37 -15.45
CA TYR A 109 -20.48 3.96 -14.22
C TYR A 109 -19.82 2.60 -14.36
N TRP A 110 -18.56 2.50 -13.88
CA TRP A 110 -17.81 1.25 -13.83
C TRP A 110 -17.50 0.88 -12.38
N ALA A 111 -18.17 -0.16 -11.87
CA ALA A 111 -17.87 -0.80 -10.59
C ALA A 111 -16.79 -1.87 -10.79
N LEU A 112 -15.54 -1.55 -10.41
CA LEU A 112 -14.40 -2.42 -10.62
C LEU A 112 -14.05 -3.21 -9.36
N GLY A 113 -13.74 -4.49 -9.53
CA GLY A 113 -13.10 -5.38 -8.57
C GLY A 113 -11.67 -5.72 -8.96
N HIS A 114 -10.97 -6.53 -8.15
CA HIS A 114 -9.60 -6.99 -8.27
C HIS A 114 -8.60 -6.18 -7.44
N ILE A 115 -8.54 -4.87 -7.57
CA ILE A 115 -7.62 -4.04 -6.81
C ILE A 115 -8.22 -3.75 -5.43
N HIS A 116 -7.51 -4.19 -4.37
CA HIS A 116 -7.97 -4.08 -2.97
C HIS A 116 -7.88 -2.67 -2.37
N LYS A 117 -7.31 -1.72 -3.12
CA LYS A 117 -7.23 -0.32 -2.74
C LYS A 117 -8.38 0.47 -3.37
N SER A 118 -9.19 1.13 -2.52
CA SER A 118 -10.23 2.05 -2.99
C SER A 118 -9.62 3.23 -3.74
N GLN A 119 -10.10 3.49 -4.96
CA GLN A 119 -9.63 4.58 -5.81
C GLN A 119 -10.60 4.91 -6.94
N VAL A 120 -10.68 6.19 -7.30
CA VAL A 120 -11.36 6.67 -8.50
C VAL A 120 -10.32 6.78 -9.61
N ILE A 121 -10.56 6.12 -10.73
CA ILE A 121 -9.66 6.11 -11.89
C ILE A 121 -10.04 7.21 -12.88
N SER A 122 -11.35 7.47 -13.03
CA SER A 122 -11.91 8.54 -13.86
C SER A 122 -13.21 9.04 -13.23
N GLU A 123 -13.50 10.32 -13.45
CA GLU A 123 -14.76 10.95 -13.01
C GLU A 123 -15.80 11.04 -14.15
N ASP A 124 -15.35 10.92 -15.40
CA ASP A 124 -16.23 10.91 -16.58
C ASP A 124 -15.61 10.01 -17.69
N PRO A 125 -16.20 8.84 -17.98
CA PRO A 125 -17.20 8.16 -17.14
C PRO A 125 -16.64 7.86 -15.74
N MET A 126 -17.55 7.65 -14.79
CA MET A 126 -17.15 7.33 -13.41
C MET A 126 -16.60 5.90 -13.32
N VAL A 127 -15.30 5.77 -13.03
CA VAL A 127 -14.58 4.48 -12.98
C VAL A 127 -13.96 4.29 -11.60
N VAL A 128 -14.43 3.27 -10.85
CA VAL A 128 -14.15 3.17 -9.42
C VAL A 128 -13.79 1.75 -9.01
N TYR A 129 -12.65 1.60 -8.32
CA TYR A 129 -12.41 0.45 -7.45
C TYR A 129 -12.90 0.75 -6.04
N ALA A 130 -13.87 0.00 -5.55
CA ALA A 130 -14.30 0.12 -4.15
C ALA A 130 -13.22 -0.38 -3.17
N GLY A 131 -12.34 -1.25 -3.62
CA GLY A 131 -11.41 -1.99 -2.79
C GLY A 131 -12.10 -3.17 -2.09
N ASN A 132 -11.47 -3.68 -1.04
CA ASN A 132 -12.06 -4.73 -0.22
C ASN A 132 -12.83 -4.16 0.99
N PRO A 133 -13.92 -4.82 1.44
CA PRO A 133 -14.73 -4.34 2.55
C PRO A 133 -14.06 -4.51 3.92
N GLN A 134 -13.03 -5.38 4.01
CA GLN A 134 -12.23 -5.65 5.20
C GLN A 134 -10.81 -5.97 4.78
N GLY A 135 -9.82 -5.32 5.40
CA GLY A 135 -8.41 -5.69 5.27
C GLY A 135 -8.14 -7.02 5.97
N LEU A 136 -7.46 -7.94 5.29
CA LEU A 136 -7.13 -9.26 5.81
C LEU A 136 -5.68 -9.37 6.29
N HIS A 137 -4.83 -8.47 5.86
CA HIS A 137 -3.41 -8.45 6.23
C HIS A 137 -2.82 -7.03 6.19
N ARG A 138 -1.61 -6.90 6.71
CA ARG A 138 -0.89 -5.62 6.91
C ARG A 138 -0.69 -4.75 5.67
N LYS A 139 -0.60 -5.35 4.49
CA LYS A 139 -0.44 -4.59 3.23
C LYS A 139 -1.73 -3.87 2.83
N GLU A 140 -2.84 -4.22 3.45
CA GLU A 140 -4.16 -3.63 3.25
C GLU A 140 -4.51 -2.64 4.36
N SER A 141 -3.59 -1.73 4.64
CA SER A 141 -3.77 -0.70 5.67
C SER A 141 -4.81 0.36 5.27
N GLY A 142 -5.26 1.11 6.26
CA GLY A 142 -6.21 2.20 6.10
C GLY A 142 -7.68 1.78 6.16
N ALA A 143 -8.55 2.69 5.74
CA ALA A 143 -9.98 2.45 5.66
C ALA A 143 -10.30 1.43 4.56
N LYS A 144 -11.21 0.49 4.87
CA LYS A 144 -11.74 -0.49 3.92
C LYS A 144 -13.26 -0.43 3.94
N GLY A 145 -13.87 -0.57 2.76
CA GLY A 145 -15.31 -0.34 2.68
C GLY A 145 -15.88 -0.47 1.28
N CYS A 146 -16.99 0.20 1.07
CA CYS A 146 -17.69 0.28 -0.20
C CYS A 146 -18.11 1.73 -0.49
N TYR A 147 -18.60 1.98 -1.68
CA TYR A 147 -19.20 3.26 -2.03
C TYR A 147 -20.73 3.18 -2.05
N MET A 148 -21.37 4.18 -1.46
CA MET A 148 -22.72 4.59 -1.80
C MET A 148 -22.60 5.51 -3.02
N VAL A 149 -23.37 5.21 -4.06
CA VAL A 149 -23.36 6.00 -5.30
C VAL A 149 -24.74 6.61 -5.48
N ASN A 150 -24.83 7.94 -5.48
CA ASN A 150 -26.04 8.67 -5.78
C ASN A 150 -26.00 9.12 -7.24
N VAL A 151 -26.97 8.66 -8.02
CA VAL A 151 -27.07 9.02 -9.44
C VAL A 151 -28.21 10.04 -9.60
N SER A 152 -27.88 11.22 -10.11
CA SER A 152 -28.85 12.27 -10.41
C SER A 152 -29.54 12.04 -11.76
N HIS A 153 -30.64 12.75 -12.04
CA HIS A 153 -31.42 12.61 -13.29
C HIS A 153 -30.59 12.88 -14.57
N ASN A 154 -29.50 13.62 -14.47
CA ASN A 154 -28.61 13.89 -15.60
C ASN A 154 -27.45 12.88 -15.72
N GLY A 155 -27.50 11.77 -14.97
CA GLY A 155 -26.46 10.73 -14.97
C GLY A 155 -25.23 11.04 -14.11
N HIS A 156 -25.15 12.21 -13.47
CA HIS A 156 -24.01 12.54 -12.61
C HIS A 156 -23.97 11.66 -11.36
N CYS A 157 -22.80 11.09 -11.07
CA CYS A 157 -22.55 10.18 -9.95
C CYS A 157 -21.82 10.89 -8.80
N GLU A 158 -22.39 10.88 -7.61
CA GLU A 158 -21.75 11.32 -6.38
C GLU A 158 -21.39 10.11 -5.53
N LEU A 159 -20.13 10.07 -5.07
CA LEU A 159 -19.57 8.95 -4.31
C LEU A 159 -19.46 9.30 -2.83
N GLU A 160 -20.02 8.47 -1.97
CA GLU A 160 -19.77 8.49 -0.52
C GLU A 160 -19.10 7.19 -0.11
N PHE A 161 -17.86 7.28 0.42
CA PHE A 161 -17.15 6.10 0.91
C PHE A 161 -17.65 5.71 2.31
N ILE A 162 -18.17 4.51 2.43
CA ILE A 162 -18.66 3.94 3.69
C ILE A 162 -17.67 2.92 4.20
N GLU A 163 -17.00 3.24 5.30
CA GLU A 163 -16.06 2.32 5.92
C GLU A 163 -16.78 1.18 6.63
N THR A 164 -16.66 -0.03 6.10
CA THR A 164 -17.30 -1.26 6.61
C THR A 164 -16.36 -2.13 7.44
N SER A 165 -15.05 -1.89 7.39
CA SER A 165 -14.07 -2.70 8.10
C SER A 165 -14.33 -2.71 9.62
N ALA A 166 -14.41 -3.89 10.21
CA ALA A 166 -14.49 -4.07 11.67
C ALA A 166 -13.14 -3.81 12.35
N ILE A 167 -12.04 -4.09 11.64
CA ILE A 167 -10.67 -3.94 12.10
C ILE A 167 -9.86 -3.19 11.04
N ARG A 168 -9.11 -2.18 11.47
CA ARG A 168 -8.15 -1.45 10.64
C ARG A 168 -6.75 -2.00 10.84
N PHE A 169 -5.93 -1.92 9.78
CA PHE A 169 -4.48 -2.05 9.86
C PHE A 169 -3.84 -0.69 9.69
N GLU A 170 -2.92 -0.33 10.59
CA GLU A 170 -2.22 0.95 10.57
C GLU A 170 -0.74 0.77 10.93
N ASP A 171 0.08 1.73 10.56
CA ASP A 171 1.47 1.80 10.95
C ASP A 171 1.70 2.94 11.95
N ILE A 172 2.47 2.67 13.02
CA ILE A 172 2.96 3.68 13.95
C ILE A 172 4.47 3.81 13.76
N LYS A 173 4.94 5.01 13.39
CA LYS A 173 6.37 5.33 13.40
C LYS A 173 6.72 6.04 14.69
N ILE A 174 7.79 5.56 15.35
CA ILE A 174 8.40 6.18 16.53
C ILE A 174 9.85 6.49 16.17
N ASP A 175 10.16 7.77 16.10
CA ASP A 175 11.55 8.21 15.99
C ASP A 175 12.18 8.16 17.38
N ILE A 176 13.30 7.44 17.52
CA ILE A 176 14.01 7.32 18.78
C ILE A 176 14.96 8.48 19.05
N ALA A 177 15.06 9.46 18.15
CA ALA A 177 15.85 10.66 18.37
C ALA A 177 15.36 11.40 19.62
N GLY A 178 16.26 11.61 20.57
CA GLY A 178 15.93 12.28 21.84
C GLY A 178 15.28 11.39 22.92
N ILE A 179 14.89 10.17 22.61
CA ILE A 179 14.37 9.21 23.60
C ILE A 179 15.56 8.62 24.37
N GLN A 180 15.54 8.80 25.69
CA GLN A 180 16.63 8.34 26.57
C GLN A 180 16.30 7.06 27.33
N THR A 181 15.02 6.80 27.57
CA THR A 181 14.56 5.72 28.42
C THR A 181 13.48 4.87 27.74
N GLU A 182 13.40 3.61 28.13
CA GLU A 182 12.35 2.67 27.75
C GLU A 182 10.95 3.23 28.08
N ARG A 183 10.81 3.85 29.25
CA ARG A 183 9.56 4.46 29.69
C ARG A 183 9.08 5.56 28.72
N GLU A 184 9.97 6.46 28.31
CA GLU A 184 9.64 7.52 27.33
C GLU A 184 9.16 6.93 26.01
N LEU A 185 9.80 5.85 25.54
CA LEU A 185 9.40 5.16 24.32
C LEU A 185 7.99 4.55 24.43
N LEU A 186 7.72 3.86 25.54
CA LEU A 186 6.42 3.22 25.78
C LEU A 186 5.31 4.27 26.01
N ASP A 187 5.60 5.35 26.72
CA ASP A 187 4.68 6.47 26.89
C ASP A 187 4.32 7.12 25.54
N LEU A 188 5.31 7.34 24.67
CA LEU A 188 5.07 7.87 23.32
C LEU A 188 4.22 6.91 22.46
N LEU A 189 4.49 5.60 22.55
CA LEU A 189 3.67 4.60 21.89
C LEU A 189 2.23 4.63 22.41
N SER A 190 2.04 4.73 23.72
CA SER A 190 0.73 4.83 24.35
C SER A 190 -0.04 6.07 23.87
N HIS A 191 0.62 7.23 23.78
CA HIS A 191 0.03 8.45 23.23
C HIS A 191 -0.40 8.30 21.77
N LYS A 192 0.45 7.68 20.94
CA LYS A 192 0.11 7.41 19.54
C LYS A 192 -1.08 6.44 19.41
N LYS A 193 -1.13 5.38 20.22
CA LYS A 193 -2.29 4.48 20.29
C LYS A 193 -3.58 5.24 20.66
N GLN A 194 -3.52 6.11 21.67
CA GLN A 194 -4.67 6.93 22.06
C GLN A 194 -5.13 7.87 20.96
N SER A 195 -4.19 8.48 20.23
CA SER A 195 -4.50 9.35 19.08
C SER A 195 -5.22 8.59 17.97
N LEU A 196 -4.75 7.37 17.62
CA LEU A 196 -5.42 6.52 16.63
C LEU A 196 -6.81 6.10 17.09
N ARG A 197 -6.97 5.72 18.38
CA ARG A 197 -8.27 5.37 18.97
C ARG A 197 -9.28 6.50 18.85
N LYS A 198 -8.87 7.74 19.19
CA LYS A 198 -9.72 8.93 19.05
C LYS A 198 -10.06 9.24 17.60
N LYS A 199 -9.06 9.12 16.71
CA LYS A 199 -9.20 9.48 15.29
C LYS A 199 -10.19 8.55 14.56
N TYR A 200 -10.08 7.25 14.78
CA TYR A 200 -10.81 6.28 13.99
C TYR A 200 -12.02 5.69 14.70
N ASN A 201 -12.03 5.71 16.04
CA ASN A 201 -13.07 5.09 16.86
C ASN A 201 -13.35 3.63 16.46
N LYS A 202 -12.30 2.88 16.09
CA LYS A 202 -12.36 1.49 15.60
C LYS A 202 -11.25 0.64 16.17
N ASN A 203 -11.51 -0.66 16.25
CA ASN A 203 -10.48 -1.64 16.56
C ASN A 203 -9.38 -1.58 15.50
N THR A 204 -8.13 -1.45 15.96
CA THR A 204 -7.00 -1.23 15.07
C THR A 204 -5.85 -2.17 15.43
N LEU A 205 -5.31 -2.88 14.44
CA LEU A 205 -4.06 -3.62 14.54
C LEU A 205 -2.94 -2.73 14.02
N VAL A 206 -1.88 -2.55 14.82
CA VAL A 206 -0.79 -1.64 14.44
C VAL A 206 0.55 -2.35 14.33
N SER A 207 1.28 -2.02 13.27
CA SER A 207 2.70 -2.33 13.14
C SER A 207 3.51 -1.14 13.66
N VAL A 208 4.36 -1.37 14.65
CA VAL A 208 5.22 -0.33 15.23
C VAL A 208 6.57 -0.35 14.55
N HIS A 209 6.98 0.78 13.99
CA HIS A 209 8.27 0.98 13.35
C HIS A 209 9.10 1.94 14.17
N LEU A 210 10.11 1.41 14.86
CA LEU A 210 11.11 2.19 15.55
C LEU A 210 12.15 2.65 14.52
N VAL A 211 12.34 3.95 14.38
CA VAL A 211 13.22 4.56 13.35
C VAL A 211 14.11 5.62 13.97
N GLY A 212 15.05 6.14 13.19
CA GLY A 212 15.92 7.24 13.60
C GLY A 212 17.18 6.78 14.35
N THR A 213 17.92 7.77 14.85
CA THR A 213 19.22 7.58 15.52
C THR A 213 19.07 8.02 16.97
N GLY A 214 19.49 7.16 17.91
CA GLY A 214 19.38 7.52 19.33
C GLY A 214 20.01 6.50 20.28
N PRO A 215 20.12 6.85 21.56
CA PRO A 215 20.77 6.02 22.59
C PRO A 215 20.02 4.71 22.86
N MET A 216 18.73 4.66 22.54
CA MET A 216 17.89 3.48 22.69
C MET A 216 18.12 2.41 21.61
N HIS A 217 18.95 2.68 20.59
CA HIS A 217 19.20 1.78 19.47
C HIS A 217 19.48 0.33 19.92
N ARG A 218 20.42 0.14 20.87
CA ARG A 218 20.81 -1.20 21.35
C ARG A 218 19.62 -2.01 21.90
N LEU A 219 18.71 -1.36 22.62
CA LEU A 219 17.50 -2.01 23.13
C LEU A 219 16.48 -2.24 22.01
N CYS A 220 16.38 -1.30 21.08
CA CYS A 220 15.47 -1.40 19.94
C CYS A 220 15.80 -2.57 19.00
N VAL A 221 17.08 -2.86 18.76
CA VAL A 221 17.49 -3.98 17.87
C VAL A 221 17.46 -5.34 18.57
N ASP A 222 17.40 -5.38 19.89
CA ASP A 222 17.25 -6.63 20.63
C ASP A 222 15.83 -7.18 20.49
N GLU A 223 15.70 -8.33 19.83
CA GLU A 223 14.43 -8.98 19.57
C GLU A 223 13.69 -9.38 20.86
N SER A 224 14.42 -9.79 21.88
CA SER A 224 13.87 -10.21 23.17
C SER A 224 13.19 -9.03 23.87
N VAL A 225 13.84 -7.87 23.84
CA VAL A 225 13.32 -6.61 24.38
C VAL A 225 12.08 -6.17 23.62
N ARG A 226 12.13 -6.16 22.28
CA ARG A 226 10.94 -5.82 21.47
C ARG A 226 9.76 -6.77 21.72
N LYS A 227 10.01 -8.07 21.90
CA LYS A 227 8.96 -9.04 22.26
C LYS A 227 8.36 -8.77 23.64
N LEU A 228 9.17 -8.32 24.61
CA LEU A 228 8.69 -7.93 25.93
C LEU A 228 7.79 -6.70 25.84
N TRP A 229 8.25 -5.62 25.19
CA TRP A 229 7.46 -4.41 24.97
C TRP A 229 6.16 -4.68 24.21
N LEU A 230 6.23 -5.57 23.22
CA LEU A 230 5.04 -5.97 22.48
C LEU A 230 4.00 -6.65 23.37
N ARG A 231 4.41 -7.59 24.22
CA ARG A 231 3.52 -8.29 25.15
C ARG A 231 2.91 -7.35 26.18
N GLU A 232 3.69 -6.42 26.72
CA GLU A 232 3.25 -5.43 27.68
C GLU A 232 2.20 -4.52 27.08
N THR A 233 2.49 -3.93 25.91
CA THR A 233 1.56 -3.05 25.22
C THR A 233 0.31 -3.76 24.71
N GLN A 234 0.37 -5.06 24.41
CA GLN A 234 -0.79 -5.89 24.09
C GLN A 234 -1.65 -6.15 25.32
N ALA A 235 -1.04 -6.39 26.48
CA ALA A 235 -1.76 -6.65 27.72
C ALA A 235 -2.63 -5.45 28.12
N GLU A 236 -2.14 -4.23 27.93
CA GLU A 236 -2.90 -2.99 28.18
C GLU A 236 -4.17 -2.87 27.30
N GLU A 237 -4.16 -3.45 26.11
CA GLU A 237 -5.26 -3.31 25.16
C GLU A 237 -6.40 -4.32 25.35
N LYS A 238 -6.14 -5.44 26.04
CA LYS A 238 -7.12 -6.54 26.21
C LYS A 238 -8.42 -6.10 26.91
N SER A 239 -8.36 -5.11 27.77
CA SER A 239 -9.52 -4.61 28.52
C SER A 239 -10.23 -3.44 27.84
N LYS A 240 -9.75 -2.97 26.69
CA LYS A 240 -10.31 -1.81 26.00
C LYS A 240 -11.49 -2.23 25.10
N SER A 241 -12.59 -1.49 25.17
CA SER A 241 -13.75 -1.70 24.27
C SER A 241 -13.39 -1.44 22.82
N ILE A 242 -12.51 -0.46 22.56
CA ILE A 242 -11.90 -0.19 21.27
C ILE A 242 -10.39 -0.32 21.47
N PHE A 243 -9.82 -1.39 20.98
CA PHE A 243 -8.39 -1.64 21.11
C PHE A 243 -7.58 -1.02 19.97
N VAL A 244 -6.34 -0.63 20.28
CA VAL A 244 -5.28 -0.34 19.29
C VAL A 244 -4.13 -1.27 19.60
N MET A 245 -4.15 -2.45 18.98
CA MET A 245 -3.34 -3.60 19.34
C MET A 245 -2.06 -3.66 18.49
N PRO A 246 -0.88 -3.44 19.05
CA PRO A 246 0.37 -3.72 18.37
C PRO A 246 0.49 -5.23 18.14
N TYR A 247 0.70 -5.64 16.87
CA TYR A 247 0.90 -7.06 16.55
C TYR A 247 2.34 -7.38 16.17
N ARG A 248 3.14 -6.36 15.86
CA ARG A 248 4.59 -6.47 15.65
C ARG A 248 5.30 -5.16 15.94
N MET A 249 6.60 -5.26 16.22
CA MET A 249 7.50 -4.13 16.43
C MET A 249 8.79 -4.36 15.65
N ILE A 250 9.12 -3.45 14.75
CA ILE A 250 10.27 -3.53 13.85
C ILE A 250 11.21 -2.39 14.19
N ALA A 251 12.51 -2.66 14.28
CA ALA A 251 13.52 -1.64 14.47
C ALA A 251 14.29 -1.42 13.17
N LYS A 252 14.29 -0.16 12.72
CA LYS A 252 15.15 0.40 11.68
C LYS A 252 15.84 1.62 12.24
N THR A 253 16.52 1.42 13.38
CA THR A 253 17.20 2.46 14.15
C THR A 253 18.69 2.40 13.92
N ARG A 254 19.40 3.49 14.29
CA ARG A 254 20.85 3.59 14.21
C ARG A 254 21.42 4.03 15.56
N PRO A 255 22.64 3.62 15.90
CA PRO A 255 23.29 4.07 17.14
C PRO A 255 23.67 5.55 17.05
N THR A 256 23.68 6.23 18.19
CA THR A 256 24.34 7.52 18.30
C THR A 256 25.85 7.31 18.27
N VAL A 257 26.52 7.85 17.27
CA VAL A 257 27.97 7.77 17.12
C VAL A 257 28.54 9.18 17.20
N ASN A 258 29.48 9.40 18.13
CA ASN A 258 30.28 10.60 18.13
C ASN A 258 31.41 10.46 17.11
N LEU A 259 31.18 10.92 15.90
CA LEU A 259 32.15 10.79 14.80
C LEU A 259 33.47 11.49 15.10
N ALA A 260 33.45 12.60 15.85
CA ALA A 260 34.67 13.32 16.22
C ALA A 260 35.56 12.50 17.15
N GLU A 261 35.00 11.88 18.18
CA GLU A 261 35.71 10.97 19.04
C GLU A 261 36.19 9.72 18.29
N ARG A 262 35.34 9.17 17.42
CA ARG A 262 35.71 7.98 16.63
C ARG A 262 36.91 8.20 15.71
N ARG A 263 37.02 9.39 15.09
CA ARG A 263 38.18 9.75 14.25
C ARG A 263 39.52 9.67 14.99
N LEU A 264 39.50 9.83 16.30
CA LEU A 264 40.70 9.79 17.13
C LEU A 264 41.13 8.36 17.52
N LEU A 265 40.26 7.37 17.33
CA LEU A 265 40.57 5.99 17.69
C LEU A 265 41.36 5.29 16.58
N SER A 266 42.30 4.44 17.00
CA SER A 266 43.07 3.57 16.10
C SER A 266 42.37 2.23 15.94
N ASP A 267 41.15 2.29 15.37
CA ASP A 267 40.34 1.12 15.03
C ASP A 267 39.80 1.26 13.59
N MET A 268 39.20 0.20 13.07
CA MET A 268 38.67 0.16 11.68
C MET A 268 37.70 1.30 11.37
N VAL A 269 36.85 1.71 12.34
CA VAL A 269 35.93 2.83 12.17
C VAL A 269 36.64 4.16 12.11
N GLY A 270 37.67 4.36 12.97
CA GLY A 270 38.49 5.55 12.95
C GLY A 270 39.32 5.66 11.65
N ASP A 271 39.90 4.53 11.19
CA ASP A 271 40.62 4.47 9.92
C ASP A 271 39.70 4.82 8.74
N TYR A 272 38.48 4.25 8.71
CA TYR A 272 37.47 4.57 7.71
C TYR A 272 37.10 6.06 7.70
N LEU A 273 36.87 6.66 8.86
CA LEU A 273 36.49 8.07 8.96
C LEU A 273 37.62 9.00 8.51
N ARG A 274 38.88 8.67 8.82
CA ARG A 274 40.04 9.44 8.34
C ARG A 274 40.20 9.34 6.81
N ALA A 275 40.09 8.12 6.26
CA ALA A 275 40.13 7.90 4.82
C ALA A 275 38.94 8.61 4.11
N TYR A 276 37.78 8.63 4.74
CA TYR A 276 36.63 9.38 4.26
C TYR A 276 36.94 10.88 4.18
N ASP A 277 37.47 11.48 5.27
CA ASP A 277 37.80 12.90 5.31
C ASP A 277 38.83 13.29 4.22
N GLU A 278 39.83 12.46 3.97
CA GLU A 278 40.80 12.65 2.89
C GLU A 278 40.14 12.60 1.50
N THR A 279 39.21 11.69 1.31
CA THR A 279 38.53 11.50 0.02
C THR A 279 37.53 12.62 -0.32
N VAL A 280 36.77 13.10 0.69
CA VAL A 280 35.72 14.10 0.51
C VAL A 280 36.26 15.50 0.21
N THR A 281 37.52 15.76 0.51
CA THR A 281 38.14 17.07 0.22
C THR A 281 38.25 17.36 -1.28
N ASP A 282 38.25 16.34 -2.13
CA ASP A 282 38.34 16.47 -3.58
C ASP A 282 37.17 15.76 -4.28
N ILE A 283 36.22 16.53 -4.84
CA ILE A 283 35.06 16.00 -5.51
C ILE A 283 35.36 15.19 -6.76
N GLU A 284 36.48 15.50 -7.42
CA GLU A 284 36.93 14.75 -8.60
C GLU A 284 37.43 13.36 -8.21
N VAL A 285 38.08 13.22 -7.06
CA VAL A 285 38.46 11.91 -6.50
C VAL A 285 37.24 11.08 -6.20
N VAL A 286 36.21 11.69 -5.63
CA VAL A 286 34.90 11.03 -5.39
C VAL A 286 34.31 10.53 -6.71
N ARG A 287 34.28 11.37 -7.75
CA ARG A 287 33.79 11.03 -9.09
C ARG A 287 34.54 9.84 -9.68
N GLN A 288 35.87 9.87 -9.58
CA GLN A 288 36.73 8.80 -10.08
C GLN A 288 36.45 7.46 -9.36
N ILE A 289 36.36 7.48 -8.03
CA ILE A 289 36.02 6.29 -7.24
C ILE A 289 34.69 5.68 -7.67
N LEU A 290 33.71 6.52 -7.96
CA LEU A 290 32.38 6.04 -8.44
C LEU A 290 32.47 5.41 -9.84
N VAL A 291 33.23 6.02 -10.76
CA VAL A 291 33.42 5.52 -12.14
C VAL A 291 34.15 4.19 -12.15
N ASP A 292 35.20 4.04 -11.32
CA ASP A 292 36.08 2.85 -11.29
C ASP A 292 35.39 1.60 -10.69
N ARG A 293 34.22 1.75 -10.06
CA ARG A 293 33.51 0.63 -9.47
C ARG A 293 32.77 -0.23 -10.50
N PRO A 294 32.88 -1.58 -10.44
CA PRO A 294 32.16 -2.48 -11.37
C PRO A 294 30.65 -2.28 -11.36
N GLU A 295 30.07 -1.97 -10.19
CA GLU A 295 28.65 -1.74 -10.01
C GLU A 295 28.17 -0.50 -10.75
N SER A 296 29.03 0.51 -10.87
CA SER A 296 28.75 1.79 -11.53
C SER A 296 28.62 1.66 -13.04
N LYS A 297 29.12 0.58 -13.65
CA LYS A 297 28.94 0.29 -15.09
C LYS A 297 27.47 0.20 -15.50
N ARG A 298 26.56 -0.11 -14.55
CA ARG A 298 25.10 -0.13 -14.80
C ARG A 298 24.49 1.26 -14.82
N LEU A 299 25.15 2.26 -14.24
CA LEU A 299 24.67 3.64 -14.19
C LEU A 299 25.11 4.45 -15.42
N GLY A 300 26.15 3.99 -16.15
CA GLY A 300 26.61 4.60 -17.40
C GLY A 300 26.72 6.12 -17.34
N SER A 301 26.23 6.80 -18.36
CA SER A 301 26.24 8.26 -18.48
C SER A 301 25.47 9.02 -17.38
N TYR A 302 24.67 8.35 -16.56
CA TYR A 302 23.98 9.02 -15.43
C TYR A 302 24.95 9.53 -14.37
N LEU A 303 26.13 8.91 -14.23
CA LEU A 303 27.17 9.40 -13.29
C LEU A 303 27.73 10.76 -13.72
N ASP A 304 27.83 11.01 -15.01
CA ASP A 304 28.31 12.29 -15.56
C ASP A 304 27.30 13.43 -15.36
N LEU A 305 26.04 13.10 -15.14
CA LEU A 305 24.96 14.07 -14.90
C LEU A 305 24.80 14.45 -13.42
N LEU A 306 25.52 13.78 -12.51
CA LEU A 306 25.42 14.11 -11.09
C LEU A 306 26.13 15.44 -10.80
N SER A 307 25.37 16.42 -10.29
CA SER A 307 25.94 17.66 -9.82
C SER A 307 26.78 17.45 -8.55
N ASP A 308 27.74 18.35 -8.31
CA ASP A 308 28.59 18.32 -7.11
C ASP A 308 27.77 18.36 -5.81
N ASP A 309 26.63 19.07 -5.80
CA ASP A 309 25.73 19.11 -4.66
C ASP A 309 25.05 17.77 -4.38
N VAL A 310 24.77 16.99 -5.41
CA VAL A 310 24.25 15.63 -5.26
C VAL A 310 25.34 14.73 -4.70
N LEU A 311 26.54 14.81 -5.24
CA LEU A 311 27.69 14.01 -4.77
C LEU A 311 28.02 14.32 -3.30
N LYS A 312 28.04 15.60 -2.90
CA LYS A 312 28.24 15.98 -1.49
C LYS A 312 27.20 15.36 -0.57
N ARG A 313 25.93 15.45 -0.92
CA ARG A 313 24.84 14.81 -0.12
C ARG A 313 24.96 13.30 -0.04
N VAL A 314 25.38 12.64 -1.14
CA VAL A 314 25.63 11.20 -1.14
C VAL A 314 26.79 10.88 -0.20
N MET A 315 27.86 11.64 -0.24
CA MET A 315 29.01 11.45 0.65
C MET A 315 28.64 11.67 2.12
N GLU A 316 27.97 12.77 2.48
CA GLU A 316 27.49 13.01 3.85
C GLU A 316 26.65 11.83 4.39
N ARG A 317 25.84 11.24 3.53
CA ARG A 317 25.06 10.06 3.88
C ARG A 317 25.95 8.81 4.02
N SER A 318 26.92 8.62 3.14
CA SER A 318 27.81 7.46 3.15
C SER A 318 28.72 7.41 4.37
N GLU A 319 29.11 8.55 4.94
CA GLU A 319 29.90 8.63 6.17
C GLU A 319 29.24 7.83 7.30
N MET A 320 27.97 8.11 7.58
CA MET A 320 27.22 7.44 8.65
C MET A 320 26.86 5.99 8.29
N GLU A 321 26.56 5.73 7.02
CA GLU A 321 26.26 4.36 6.57
C GLU A 321 27.46 3.44 6.68
N GLY A 322 28.64 3.90 6.27
CA GLY A 322 29.88 3.14 6.41
C GLY A 322 30.23 2.84 7.87
N VAL A 323 30.10 3.82 8.75
CA VAL A 323 30.27 3.62 10.20
C VAL A 323 29.29 2.58 10.73
N THR A 324 28.01 2.65 10.31
CA THR A 324 26.97 1.72 10.74
C THR A 324 27.28 0.29 10.33
N VAL A 325 27.74 0.08 9.10
CA VAL A 325 28.15 -1.23 8.58
C VAL A 325 29.35 -1.78 9.34
N LEU A 326 30.40 -0.96 9.55
CA LEU A 326 31.62 -1.36 10.24
C LEU A 326 31.41 -1.67 11.73
N MET A 327 30.38 -1.07 12.34
CA MET A 327 29.96 -1.38 13.72
C MET A 327 29.11 -2.64 13.83
N GLY A 328 28.90 -3.38 12.74
CA GLY A 328 28.10 -4.62 12.71
C GLY A 328 26.59 -4.41 12.80
N VAL A 329 26.11 -3.21 12.50
CA VAL A 329 24.68 -2.92 12.42
C VAL A 329 24.21 -3.18 10.99
N ASN A 330 24.09 -4.45 10.61
CA ASN A 330 23.54 -4.82 9.31
C ASN A 330 22.03 -4.56 9.27
N ASP A 331 21.58 -3.82 8.27
CA ASP A 331 20.20 -3.85 7.81
C ASP A 331 19.94 -5.25 7.20
N GLU A 332 19.44 -6.19 7.96
CA GLU A 332 18.82 -7.38 7.38
C GLU A 332 17.56 -6.94 6.65
N HIS A 333 17.53 -7.20 5.35
CA HIS A 333 16.47 -6.90 4.38
C HIS A 333 15.10 -7.49 4.69
#